data_a76796dd96ec96ca714d1d0f53f7c4b5
#
_entry.id   a76796dd96ec96ca714d1d0f53f7c4b5
#
_cell.length_a   1.000
_cell.length_b   1.000
_cell.length_c   1.000
_cell.angle_alpha   90.00
_cell.angle_beta   90.00
_cell.angle_gamma   90.00
#
_symmetry.space_group_name_H-M   'P 1'
#
loop_
_entity.id
_entity.type
_entity.pdbx_description
1 polymer ?
#
loop_
_entity_poly.entity_id
_entity_poly.type
_entity_poly.pdbx_seq_one_letter_code
_entity_poly.pdbx_strand_id
1 'polypeptide(L)'
;VGKLDGKVAIVTGAGRGIGRGVALALGKEGANIVVVDLAGDASVRTAGEIESHGVRTLPVACDVSRREGVKAAVAACVRSFGIVDILVNAAQSMRQDVLFQDTTDEDMALALGSGLMGTFYFMQECFQYMKEHGGKIVNFASAAGLEGHSGWTAYAASKEAIRALTRVACHEWGIYKINVNVVCPLAASPNMLAWGEANPGMLDLIAGMTPLRRLGDCENDIGRAVVFLASSDSDYITGQTLMVDGGQTMLR
;
A
#
# COMPACT_ATOMS: atom_id res chain seq x y z
N VAL A 1 17.99 12.28 13.18
CA VAL A 1 16.58 12.05 13.55
C VAL A 1 15.81 11.99 12.24
N GLY A 2 15.18 10.84 11.97
CA GLY A 2 14.38 10.65 10.77
C GLY A 2 13.02 11.39 10.88
N LYS A 3 12.34 11.55 9.74
CA LYS A 3 11.03 12.24 9.68
C LYS A 3 9.92 11.52 10.46
N LEU A 4 10.10 10.23 10.73
CA LEU A 4 9.11 9.36 11.36
C LEU A 4 9.63 8.75 12.66
N ASP A 5 10.63 9.38 13.27
CA ASP A 5 11.29 8.86 14.46
C ASP A 5 10.29 8.56 15.59
N GLY A 6 10.31 7.32 16.08
CA GLY A 6 9.41 6.82 17.11
C GLY A 6 7.97 6.53 16.68
N LYS A 7 7.55 6.85 15.43
CA LYS A 7 6.23 6.53 14.90
C LYS A 7 6.05 5.02 14.73
N VAL A 8 4.80 4.57 14.73
CA VAL A 8 4.43 3.16 14.53
C VAL A 8 3.59 3.03 13.27
N ALA A 9 4.10 2.25 12.30
CA ALA A 9 3.46 2.02 11.02
C ALA A 9 3.06 0.56 10.84
N ILE A 10 1.82 0.33 10.42
CA ILE A 10 1.37 -0.98 9.88
C ILE A 10 1.46 -0.91 8.36
N VAL A 11 2.18 -1.85 7.74
CA VAL A 11 2.29 -1.96 6.28
C VAL A 11 1.80 -3.34 5.84
N THR A 12 0.75 -3.39 5.03
CA THR A 12 0.19 -4.65 4.50
C THR A 12 0.81 -5.00 3.15
N GLY A 13 0.93 -6.29 2.84
CA GLY A 13 1.64 -6.77 1.65
C GLY A 13 3.14 -6.45 1.70
N ALA A 14 3.69 -6.38 2.91
CA ALA A 14 5.05 -5.87 3.14
C ALA A 14 6.16 -6.94 3.01
N GLY A 15 5.82 -8.18 2.67
CA GLY A 15 6.81 -9.25 2.50
C GLY A 15 7.61 -9.15 1.20
N ARG A 16 7.14 -8.38 0.20
CA ARG A 16 7.82 -8.21 -1.10
C ARG A 16 7.34 -6.95 -1.83
N GLY A 17 8.03 -6.63 -2.94
CA GLY A 17 7.62 -5.60 -3.90
C GLY A 17 7.45 -4.22 -3.28
N ILE A 18 6.38 -3.54 -3.69
CA ILE A 18 6.11 -2.16 -3.27
C ILE A 18 5.91 -2.07 -1.75
N GLY A 19 5.12 -2.98 -1.16
CA GLY A 19 4.90 -2.97 0.29
C GLY A 19 6.18 -3.12 1.09
N ARG A 20 7.10 -4.04 0.66
CA ARG A 20 8.43 -4.16 1.26
C ARG A 20 9.24 -2.88 1.09
N GLY A 21 9.30 -2.31 -0.12
CA GLY A 21 10.05 -1.08 -0.38
C GLY A 21 9.54 0.09 0.50
N VAL A 22 8.22 0.22 0.66
CA VAL A 22 7.61 1.20 1.55
C VAL A 22 7.99 0.95 3.00
N ALA A 23 7.91 -0.30 3.48
CA ALA A 23 8.26 -0.65 4.86
C ALA A 23 9.73 -0.32 5.18
N LEU A 24 10.64 -0.60 4.24
CA LEU A 24 12.07 -0.23 4.34
C LEU A 24 12.25 1.30 4.41
N ALA A 25 11.59 2.04 3.52
CA ALA A 25 11.71 3.49 3.48
C ALA A 25 11.19 4.14 4.78
N LEU A 26 10.07 3.67 5.32
CA LEU A 26 9.53 4.15 6.60
C LEU A 26 10.49 3.81 7.77
N GLY A 27 11.05 2.59 7.79
CA GLY A 27 12.03 2.17 8.80
C GLY A 27 13.30 3.00 8.78
N LYS A 28 13.83 3.34 7.60
CA LYS A 28 14.98 4.24 7.42
C LYS A 28 14.74 5.64 7.99
N GLU A 29 13.48 6.09 8.00
CA GLU A 29 13.08 7.37 8.58
C GLU A 29 12.70 7.27 10.07
N GLY A 30 13.00 6.15 10.74
CA GLY A 30 12.87 5.97 12.17
C GLY A 30 11.54 5.40 12.66
N ALA A 31 10.65 4.96 11.75
CA ALA A 31 9.39 4.34 12.15
C ALA A 31 9.60 2.89 12.61
N ASN A 32 8.91 2.48 13.68
CA ASN A 32 8.73 1.08 14.04
C ASN A 32 7.70 0.45 13.12
N ILE A 33 7.95 -0.75 12.60
CA ILE A 33 7.15 -1.32 11.51
C ILE A 33 6.49 -2.63 11.91
N VAL A 34 5.16 -2.71 11.75
CA VAL A 34 4.43 -3.98 11.71
C VAL A 34 4.37 -4.44 10.26
N VAL A 35 5.10 -5.50 9.96
CA VAL A 35 5.27 -6.06 8.61
C VAL A 35 4.20 -7.14 8.42
N VAL A 36 3.10 -6.77 7.74
CA VAL A 36 1.96 -7.67 7.54
C VAL A 36 2.01 -8.28 6.14
N ASP A 37 2.00 -9.60 6.05
CA ASP A 37 1.92 -10.31 4.77
C ASP A 37 1.18 -11.65 4.94
N LEU A 38 0.62 -12.18 3.86
CA LEU A 38 0.03 -13.52 3.86
C LEU A 38 1.11 -14.60 4.09
N ALA A 39 2.30 -14.39 3.51
CA ALA A 39 3.46 -15.25 3.66
C ALA A 39 4.28 -14.85 4.90
N GLY A 40 4.12 -15.57 6.00
CA GLY A 40 4.80 -15.30 7.27
C GLY A 40 6.33 -15.23 7.14
N ASP A 41 6.94 -16.14 6.38
CA ASP A 41 8.39 -16.14 6.14
C ASP A 41 8.87 -14.87 5.41
N ALA A 42 8.05 -14.31 4.52
CA ALA A 42 8.38 -13.08 3.81
C ALA A 42 8.31 -11.88 4.77
N SER A 43 7.32 -11.84 5.67
CA SER A 43 7.24 -10.78 6.68
C SER A 43 8.42 -10.82 7.65
N VAL A 44 8.87 -12.00 8.07
CA VAL A 44 10.05 -12.16 8.94
C VAL A 44 11.33 -11.67 8.25
N ARG A 45 11.55 -12.03 6.97
CA ARG A 45 12.73 -11.54 6.23
C ARG A 45 12.75 -10.02 6.13
N THR A 46 11.63 -9.41 5.72
CA THR A 46 11.54 -7.95 5.62
C THR A 46 11.72 -7.27 6.98
N ALA A 47 11.18 -7.83 8.04
CA ALA A 47 11.35 -7.33 9.40
C ALA A 47 12.85 -7.30 9.79
N GLY A 48 13.59 -8.39 9.56
CA GLY A 48 15.03 -8.46 9.83
C GLY A 48 15.86 -7.43 9.04
N GLU A 49 15.47 -7.14 7.79
CA GLU A 49 16.12 -6.09 6.99
C GLU A 49 15.88 -4.70 7.60
N ILE A 50 14.66 -4.41 8.05
CA ILE A 50 14.29 -3.12 8.65
C ILE A 50 15.00 -2.90 9.99
N GLU A 51 15.18 -3.93 10.80
CA GLU A 51 15.87 -3.85 12.11
C GLU A 51 17.31 -3.37 11.99
N SER A 52 17.97 -3.58 10.83
CA SER A 52 19.30 -3.04 10.58
C SER A 52 19.38 -1.50 10.63
N HIS A 53 18.23 -0.81 10.57
CA HIS A 53 18.13 0.64 10.71
C HIS A 53 17.92 1.12 12.16
N GLY A 54 17.95 0.19 13.15
CA GLY A 54 17.85 0.53 14.58
C GLY A 54 16.43 0.75 15.08
N VAL A 55 15.41 0.39 14.30
CA VAL A 55 13.99 0.46 14.68
C VAL A 55 13.46 -0.91 15.07
N ARG A 56 12.34 -0.92 15.80
CA ARG A 56 11.66 -2.17 16.18
C ARG A 56 10.71 -2.63 15.08
N THR A 57 10.61 -3.94 14.90
CA THR A 57 9.67 -4.55 13.96
C THR A 57 8.77 -5.59 14.62
N LEU A 58 7.65 -5.88 13.96
CA LEU A 58 6.74 -6.98 14.32
C LEU A 58 6.27 -7.65 13.03
N PRO A 59 6.83 -8.82 12.66
CA PRO A 59 6.30 -9.59 11.54
C PRO A 59 4.97 -10.25 11.91
N VAL A 60 3.97 -10.16 11.04
CA VAL A 60 2.62 -10.72 11.25
C VAL A 60 2.16 -11.43 9.98
N ALA A 61 1.90 -12.74 10.08
CA ALA A 61 1.21 -13.49 9.03
C ALA A 61 -0.30 -13.18 9.09
N CYS A 62 -0.88 -12.64 8.02
CA CYS A 62 -2.28 -12.24 7.99
C CYS A 62 -2.87 -12.32 6.58
N ASP A 63 -3.97 -13.04 6.45
CA ASP A 63 -4.86 -12.90 5.30
C ASP A 63 -5.74 -11.66 5.51
N VAL A 64 -5.44 -10.58 4.79
CA VAL A 64 -6.13 -9.29 4.90
C VAL A 64 -7.60 -9.36 4.46
N SER A 65 -8.00 -10.39 3.69
CA SER A 65 -9.39 -10.62 3.29
C SER A 65 -10.26 -11.12 4.45
N ARG A 66 -9.65 -11.52 5.56
CA ARG A 66 -10.31 -12.05 6.74
C ARG A 66 -10.32 -11.04 7.88
N ARG A 67 -11.50 -10.50 8.20
CA ARG A 67 -11.66 -9.46 9.24
C ARG A 67 -11.03 -9.86 10.58
N GLU A 68 -11.20 -11.11 11.01
CA GLU A 68 -10.64 -11.57 12.29
C GLU A 68 -9.10 -11.60 12.28
N GLY A 69 -8.49 -11.92 11.13
CA GLY A 69 -7.03 -11.81 10.95
C GLY A 69 -6.56 -10.36 11.07
N VAL A 70 -7.28 -9.43 10.46
CA VAL A 70 -6.98 -7.99 10.54
C VAL A 70 -7.10 -7.48 11.97
N LYS A 71 -8.16 -7.82 12.70
CA LYS A 71 -8.31 -7.49 14.13
C LYS A 71 -7.14 -8.01 14.96
N ALA A 72 -6.75 -9.26 14.74
CA ALA A 72 -5.62 -9.85 15.43
C ALA A 72 -4.30 -9.13 15.15
N ALA A 73 -4.05 -8.74 13.89
CA ALA A 73 -2.87 -8.01 13.46
C ALA A 73 -2.78 -6.60 14.10
N VAL A 74 -3.88 -5.83 14.07
CA VAL A 74 -3.93 -4.51 14.70
C VAL A 74 -3.79 -4.62 16.21
N ALA A 75 -4.45 -5.59 16.85
CA ALA A 75 -4.31 -5.84 18.29
C ALA A 75 -2.88 -6.24 18.66
N ALA A 76 -2.16 -6.99 17.81
CA ALA A 76 -0.75 -7.33 18.02
C ALA A 76 0.14 -6.06 17.94
N CYS A 77 -0.12 -5.16 16.99
CA CYS A 77 0.55 -3.85 16.91
C CYS A 77 0.38 -3.08 18.22
N VAL A 78 -0.85 -2.91 18.69
CA VAL A 78 -1.16 -2.14 19.89
C VAL A 78 -0.54 -2.77 21.15
N ARG A 79 -0.56 -4.11 21.28
CA ARG A 79 0.13 -4.78 22.40
C ARG A 79 1.64 -4.54 22.39
N SER A 80 2.26 -4.47 21.21
CA SER A 80 3.74 -4.37 21.09
C SER A 80 4.24 -2.93 21.17
N PHE A 81 3.47 -1.98 20.68
CA PHE A 81 3.90 -0.57 20.51
C PHE A 81 3.00 0.45 21.22
N GLY A 82 1.80 0.06 21.65
CA GLY A 82 0.86 0.94 22.36
C GLY A 82 0.02 1.87 21.46
N ILE A 83 0.38 2.03 20.19
CA ILE A 83 -0.19 3.05 19.29
C ILE A 83 -0.17 2.56 17.83
N VAL A 84 -0.97 3.21 16.97
CA VAL A 84 -0.89 3.14 15.51
C VAL A 84 -0.88 4.56 14.97
N ASP A 85 0.24 5.05 14.45
CA ASP A 85 0.36 6.39 13.84
C ASP A 85 0.11 6.36 12.34
N ILE A 86 0.55 5.29 11.66
CA ILE A 86 0.56 5.18 10.20
C ILE A 86 -0.02 3.84 9.77
N LEU A 87 -0.90 3.87 8.77
CA LEU A 87 -1.40 2.68 8.08
C LEU A 87 -1.09 2.78 6.59
N VAL A 88 -0.43 1.75 6.06
CA VAL A 88 -0.21 1.62 4.61
C VAL A 88 -0.86 0.35 4.09
N ASN A 89 -1.89 0.51 3.26
CA ASN A 89 -2.63 -0.59 2.65
C ASN A 89 -2.08 -0.89 1.25
N ALA A 90 -1.08 -1.79 1.15
CA ALA A 90 -0.45 -2.19 -0.10
C ALA A 90 -0.71 -3.66 -0.51
N ALA A 91 -1.40 -4.44 0.34
CA ALA A 91 -1.76 -5.82 0.01
C ALA A 91 -2.74 -5.89 -1.16
N GLN A 92 -2.47 -6.79 -2.11
CA GLN A 92 -3.34 -7.06 -3.24
C GLN A 92 -3.00 -8.42 -3.86
N SER A 93 -4.01 -9.21 -4.16
CA SER A 93 -3.91 -10.41 -4.98
C SER A 93 -4.88 -10.30 -6.15
N MET A 94 -4.49 -10.83 -7.32
CA MET A 94 -5.31 -10.83 -8.52
C MET A 94 -4.84 -11.92 -9.47
N ARG A 95 -5.69 -12.36 -10.38
CA ARG A 95 -5.31 -13.07 -11.61
C ARG A 95 -5.15 -12.03 -12.71
N GLN A 96 -4.03 -12.05 -13.41
CA GLN A 96 -3.70 -11.12 -14.49
C GLN A 96 -4.19 -11.62 -15.84
N ASP A 97 -4.35 -10.72 -16.81
CA ASP A 97 -4.62 -10.98 -18.22
C ASP A 97 -5.89 -11.82 -18.46
N VAL A 98 -6.95 -11.54 -17.66
CA VAL A 98 -8.26 -12.17 -17.79
C VAL A 98 -9.23 -11.18 -18.42
N LEU A 99 -9.71 -11.49 -19.63
CA LEU A 99 -10.67 -10.65 -20.34
C LEU A 99 -11.99 -10.54 -19.56
N PHE A 100 -12.73 -9.47 -19.81
CA PHE A 100 -13.95 -9.16 -19.05
C PHE A 100 -14.95 -10.32 -19.04
N GLN A 101 -15.22 -10.92 -20.21
CA GLN A 101 -16.17 -12.03 -20.35
C GLN A 101 -15.70 -13.34 -19.69
N ASP A 102 -14.39 -13.47 -19.42
CA ASP A 102 -13.77 -14.65 -18.82
C ASP A 102 -13.46 -14.47 -17.33
N THR A 103 -13.73 -13.26 -16.79
CA THR A 103 -13.53 -12.94 -15.37
C THR A 103 -14.56 -13.70 -14.54
N THR A 104 -14.08 -14.53 -13.61
CA THR A 104 -14.95 -15.36 -12.76
C THR A 104 -15.33 -14.64 -11.45
N ASP A 105 -16.32 -15.18 -10.74
CA ASP A 105 -16.68 -14.70 -9.40
C ASP A 105 -15.51 -14.86 -8.42
N GLU A 106 -14.68 -15.90 -8.59
CA GLU A 106 -13.48 -16.14 -7.78
C GLU A 106 -12.41 -15.07 -8.02
N ASP A 107 -12.24 -14.62 -9.28
CA ASP A 107 -11.33 -13.52 -9.61
C ASP A 107 -11.77 -12.20 -8.95
N MET A 108 -13.08 -11.94 -9.01
CA MET A 108 -13.68 -10.80 -8.34
C MET A 108 -13.51 -10.90 -6.83
N ALA A 109 -13.81 -12.04 -6.21
CA ALA A 109 -13.66 -12.28 -4.79
C ALA A 109 -12.21 -12.13 -4.33
N LEU A 110 -11.24 -12.64 -5.09
CA LEU A 110 -9.81 -12.53 -4.80
C LEU A 110 -9.35 -11.06 -4.80
N ALA A 111 -9.66 -10.32 -5.86
CA ALA A 111 -9.20 -8.94 -6.00
C ALA A 111 -9.91 -8.00 -5.02
N LEU A 112 -11.24 -8.12 -4.86
CA LEU A 112 -12.02 -7.32 -3.92
C LEU A 112 -11.69 -7.70 -2.47
N GLY A 113 -11.54 -8.98 -2.15
CA GLY A 113 -11.22 -9.47 -0.82
C GLY A 113 -9.87 -8.94 -0.32
N SER A 114 -8.81 -9.13 -1.12
CA SER A 114 -7.46 -8.75 -0.72
C SER A 114 -7.21 -7.24 -0.83
N GLY A 115 -7.75 -6.57 -1.86
CA GLY A 115 -7.56 -5.14 -2.07
C GLY A 115 -8.56 -4.28 -1.28
N LEU A 116 -9.82 -4.28 -1.73
CA LEU A 116 -10.86 -3.42 -1.18
C LEU A 116 -11.20 -3.76 0.27
N MET A 117 -11.59 -5.02 0.54
CA MET A 117 -12.05 -5.40 1.88
C MET A 117 -10.90 -5.39 2.88
N GLY A 118 -9.70 -5.81 2.49
CA GLY A 118 -8.51 -5.71 3.33
C GLY A 118 -8.22 -4.27 3.74
N THR A 119 -8.21 -3.34 2.76
CA THR A 119 -8.07 -1.90 3.02
C THR A 119 -9.14 -1.38 3.97
N PHE A 120 -10.41 -1.70 3.70
CA PHE A 120 -11.54 -1.29 4.53
C PHE A 120 -11.45 -1.80 5.97
N TYR A 121 -11.09 -3.07 6.17
CA TYR A 121 -10.96 -3.65 7.50
C TYR A 121 -9.83 -3.01 8.30
N PHE A 122 -8.64 -2.87 7.71
CA PHE A 122 -7.52 -2.19 8.38
C PHE A 122 -7.84 -0.74 8.72
N MET A 123 -8.48 0.01 7.83
CA MET A 123 -8.89 1.38 8.09
C MET A 123 -9.84 1.45 9.28
N GLN A 124 -10.88 0.60 9.34
CA GLN A 124 -11.83 0.58 10.46
C GLN A 124 -11.18 0.20 11.79
N GLU A 125 -10.34 -0.83 11.80
CA GLU A 125 -9.68 -1.29 13.04
C GLU A 125 -8.65 -0.26 13.54
N CYS A 126 -7.86 0.35 12.65
CA CYS A 126 -6.89 1.37 13.02
C CYS A 126 -7.55 2.69 13.49
N PHE A 127 -8.72 3.05 12.94
CA PHE A 127 -9.46 4.25 13.34
C PHE A 127 -9.67 4.32 14.85
N GLN A 128 -9.99 3.21 15.50
CA GLN A 128 -10.26 3.17 16.95
C GLN A 128 -9.06 3.66 17.77
N TYR A 129 -7.85 3.49 17.27
CA TYR A 129 -6.60 3.89 17.92
C TYR A 129 -6.07 5.23 17.43
N MET A 130 -6.42 5.65 16.21
CA MET A 130 -5.97 6.92 15.63
C MET A 130 -6.85 8.12 16.03
N LYS A 131 -8.15 7.91 16.32
CA LYS A 131 -9.13 9.00 16.52
C LYS A 131 -8.79 9.98 17.65
N GLU A 132 -7.99 9.56 18.64
CA GLU A 132 -7.64 10.40 19.79
C GLU A 132 -6.41 11.29 19.56
N HIS A 133 -5.52 10.90 18.64
CA HIS A 133 -4.24 11.58 18.43
C HIS A 133 -3.92 11.92 16.97
N GLY A 134 -4.80 11.54 16.05
CA GLY A 134 -4.58 11.70 14.63
C GLY A 134 -3.82 10.52 14.02
N GLY A 135 -3.53 10.60 12.71
CA GLY A 135 -2.80 9.56 12.02
C GLY A 135 -2.69 9.79 10.51
N LYS A 136 -1.93 8.94 9.86
CA LYS A 136 -1.72 8.97 8.40
C LYS A 136 -2.10 7.63 7.79
N ILE A 137 -2.98 7.66 6.80
CA ILE A 137 -3.40 6.47 6.05
C ILE A 137 -3.03 6.66 4.59
N VAL A 138 -2.25 5.72 4.05
CA VAL A 138 -1.87 5.70 2.64
C VAL A 138 -2.41 4.41 2.02
N ASN A 139 -3.36 4.55 1.13
CA ASN A 139 -3.92 3.45 0.37
C ASN A 139 -3.26 3.34 -1.00
N PHE A 140 -3.28 2.16 -1.61
CA PHE A 140 -2.72 1.93 -2.94
C PHE A 140 -3.83 1.65 -3.94
N ALA A 141 -3.95 2.53 -4.93
CA ALA A 141 -4.74 2.33 -6.14
C ALA A 141 -3.84 2.05 -7.36
N SER A 142 -4.31 2.33 -8.56
CA SER A 142 -3.56 2.08 -9.79
C SER A 142 -4.09 2.93 -10.93
N ALA A 143 -3.22 3.34 -11.85
CA ALA A 143 -3.58 3.90 -13.13
C ALA A 143 -4.49 2.96 -13.94
N ALA A 144 -4.29 1.64 -13.81
CA ALA A 144 -5.13 0.63 -14.48
C ALA A 144 -6.62 0.73 -14.10
N GLY A 145 -6.93 1.18 -12.88
CA GLY A 145 -8.31 1.47 -12.47
C GLY A 145 -8.86 2.72 -13.15
N LEU A 146 -8.05 3.76 -13.26
CA LEU A 146 -8.41 5.04 -13.88
C LEU A 146 -8.63 4.93 -15.39
N GLU A 147 -7.77 4.18 -16.06
CA GLU A 147 -7.72 4.07 -17.51
C GLU A 147 -8.49 2.86 -18.06
N GLY A 148 -8.82 1.88 -17.21
CA GLY A 148 -9.56 0.69 -17.62
C GLY A 148 -8.72 -0.25 -18.49
N HIS A 149 -7.59 -0.73 -18.00
CA HIS A 149 -6.72 -1.62 -18.77
C HIS A 149 -7.40 -2.96 -19.07
N SER A 150 -7.35 -3.38 -20.33
CA SER A 150 -7.88 -4.69 -20.79
C SER A 150 -7.24 -5.83 -20.00
N GLY A 151 -8.04 -6.83 -19.64
CA GLY A 151 -7.58 -8.00 -18.86
C GLY A 151 -7.46 -7.77 -17.35
N TRP A 152 -7.85 -6.60 -16.83
CA TRP A 152 -7.66 -6.23 -15.42
C TRP A 152 -8.98 -5.89 -14.70
N THR A 153 -10.10 -6.49 -15.11
CA THR A 153 -11.46 -6.16 -14.66
C THR A 153 -11.60 -6.13 -13.14
N ALA A 154 -11.29 -7.23 -12.46
CA ALA A 154 -11.46 -7.35 -11.01
C ALA A 154 -10.52 -6.42 -10.24
N TYR A 155 -9.28 -6.28 -10.72
CA TYR A 155 -8.28 -5.39 -10.14
C TYR A 155 -8.66 -3.93 -10.28
N ALA A 156 -9.04 -3.48 -11.48
CA ALA A 156 -9.46 -2.10 -11.76
C ALA A 156 -10.65 -1.70 -10.87
N ALA A 157 -11.66 -2.57 -10.77
CA ALA A 157 -12.81 -2.36 -9.90
C ALA A 157 -12.37 -2.19 -8.42
N SER A 158 -11.49 -3.05 -7.93
CA SER A 158 -10.94 -2.95 -6.56
C SER A 158 -10.21 -1.63 -6.34
N LYS A 159 -9.35 -1.21 -7.28
CA LYS A 159 -8.53 0.01 -7.14
C LYS A 159 -9.35 1.29 -7.19
N GLU A 160 -10.40 1.36 -8.02
CA GLU A 160 -11.32 2.51 -8.02
C GLU A 160 -12.18 2.57 -6.76
N ALA A 161 -12.63 1.42 -6.25
CA ALA A 161 -13.35 1.37 -4.98
C ALA A 161 -12.50 1.85 -3.80
N ILE A 162 -11.19 1.55 -3.75
CA ILE A 162 -10.25 2.06 -2.74
C ILE A 162 -10.14 3.60 -2.81
N ARG A 163 -10.11 4.17 -4.02
CA ARG A 163 -10.12 5.65 -4.18
C ARG A 163 -11.41 6.26 -3.62
N ALA A 164 -12.56 5.61 -3.86
CA ALA A 164 -13.84 6.06 -3.31
C ALA A 164 -13.84 6.01 -1.78
N LEU A 165 -13.39 4.89 -1.17
CA LEU A 165 -13.24 4.77 0.30
C LEU A 165 -12.36 5.87 0.89
N THR A 166 -11.24 6.18 0.23
CA THR A 166 -10.30 7.23 0.67
C THR A 166 -10.99 8.59 0.73
N ARG A 167 -11.78 8.95 -0.29
CA ARG A 167 -12.52 10.22 -0.32
C ARG A 167 -13.57 10.31 0.79
N VAL A 168 -14.30 9.23 1.05
CA VAL A 168 -15.28 9.20 2.16
C VAL A 168 -14.57 9.35 3.50
N ALA A 169 -13.53 8.55 3.74
CA ALA A 169 -12.80 8.57 5.01
C ALA A 169 -12.14 9.93 5.28
N CYS A 170 -11.59 10.62 4.27
CA CYS A 170 -10.99 11.93 4.49
C CYS A 170 -12.02 12.98 4.94
N HIS A 171 -13.26 12.93 4.44
CA HIS A 171 -14.33 13.83 4.87
C HIS A 171 -14.80 13.53 6.30
N GLU A 172 -14.91 12.26 6.66
CA GLU A 172 -15.40 11.86 7.98
C GLU A 172 -14.33 11.97 9.08
N TRP A 173 -13.07 11.67 8.74
CA TRP A 173 -12.00 11.52 9.72
C TRP A 173 -11.06 12.73 9.83
N GLY A 174 -11.23 13.73 8.98
CA GLY A 174 -10.46 14.96 9.05
C GLY A 174 -10.58 15.69 10.40
N ILE A 175 -11.77 15.65 11.03
CA ILE A 175 -12.01 16.23 12.37
C ILE A 175 -11.16 15.57 13.46
N TYR A 176 -10.69 14.34 13.25
CA TYR A 176 -9.80 13.59 14.14
C TYR A 176 -8.31 13.77 13.75
N LYS A 177 -8.00 14.68 12.82
CA LYS A 177 -6.64 14.89 12.29
C LYS A 177 -6.06 13.63 11.64
N ILE A 178 -6.89 12.81 11.01
CA ILE A 178 -6.46 11.65 10.24
C ILE A 178 -6.44 12.06 8.76
N ASN A 179 -5.24 12.06 8.16
CA ASN A 179 -5.08 12.24 6.72
C ASN A 179 -5.22 10.88 6.02
N VAL A 180 -6.01 10.84 4.97
CA VAL A 180 -6.22 9.61 4.17
C VAL A 180 -5.95 9.93 2.71
N ASN A 181 -4.91 9.34 2.12
CA ASN A 181 -4.49 9.59 0.73
C ASN A 181 -4.29 8.30 -0.04
N VAL A 182 -4.22 8.39 -1.36
CA VAL A 182 -3.97 7.28 -2.28
C VAL A 182 -2.70 7.51 -3.07
N VAL A 183 -1.90 6.47 -3.24
CA VAL A 183 -0.79 6.40 -4.18
C VAL A 183 -1.15 5.47 -5.34
N CYS A 184 -0.92 5.92 -6.58
CA CYS A 184 -0.97 5.12 -7.80
C CYS A 184 0.45 4.95 -8.33
N PRO A 185 1.12 3.83 -8.05
CA PRO A 185 2.53 3.65 -8.41
C PRO A 185 2.72 3.00 -9.77
N LEU A 186 3.87 3.27 -10.41
CA LEU A 186 4.46 2.43 -11.43
C LEU A 186 5.90 2.10 -11.00
N ALA A 187 6.17 0.84 -10.65
CA ALA A 187 7.48 0.44 -10.14
C ALA A 187 7.92 -0.94 -10.65
N ALA A 188 9.23 -1.15 -10.74
CA ALA A 188 9.87 -2.42 -11.02
C ALA A 188 9.71 -3.40 -9.84
N SER A 189 8.47 -3.76 -9.52
CA SER A 189 8.19 -4.77 -8.51
C SER A 189 8.54 -6.17 -9.00
N PRO A 190 8.78 -7.16 -8.12
CA PRO A 190 9.05 -8.54 -8.54
C PRO A 190 7.99 -9.11 -9.50
N ASN A 191 6.71 -8.79 -9.28
CA ASN A 191 5.65 -9.22 -10.19
C ASN A 191 5.76 -8.56 -11.56
N MET A 192 6.11 -7.25 -11.63
CA MET A 192 6.32 -6.54 -12.88
C MET A 192 7.53 -7.09 -13.63
N LEU A 193 8.64 -7.39 -12.91
CA LEU A 193 9.84 -7.96 -13.49
C LEU A 193 9.57 -9.37 -14.04
N ALA A 194 8.91 -10.23 -13.26
CA ALA A 194 8.55 -11.58 -13.71
C ALA A 194 7.59 -11.56 -14.92
N TRP A 195 6.64 -10.62 -14.94
CA TRP A 195 5.79 -10.40 -16.11
C TRP A 195 6.62 -9.94 -17.34
N GLY A 196 7.60 -9.06 -17.13
CA GLY A 196 8.50 -8.62 -18.20
C GLY A 196 9.39 -9.73 -18.75
N GLU A 197 9.85 -10.66 -17.90
CA GLU A 197 10.60 -11.86 -18.35
C GLU A 197 9.72 -12.75 -19.27
N ALA A 198 8.42 -12.89 -18.95
CA ALA A 198 7.46 -13.61 -19.76
C ALA A 198 7.05 -12.84 -21.04
N ASN A 199 7.29 -11.54 -21.11
CA ASN A 199 6.91 -10.65 -22.22
C ASN A 199 8.13 -9.79 -22.66
N PRO A 200 9.10 -10.35 -23.38
CA PRO A 200 10.33 -9.67 -23.74
C PRO A 200 10.11 -8.32 -24.45
N GLY A 201 10.84 -7.27 -24.04
CA GLY A 201 10.75 -5.93 -24.59
C GLY A 201 9.62 -5.05 -24.02
N MET A 202 8.66 -5.63 -23.31
CA MET A 202 7.52 -4.86 -22.77
C MET A 202 7.92 -3.92 -21.63
N LEU A 203 8.90 -4.28 -20.81
CA LEU A 203 9.38 -3.36 -19.76
C LEU A 203 10.05 -2.12 -20.34
N ASP A 204 10.85 -2.28 -21.39
CA ASP A 204 11.48 -1.16 -22.10
C ASP A 204 10.42 -0.27 -22.77
N LEU A 205 9.39 -0.89 -23.36
CA LEU A 205 8.25 -0.16 -23.93
C LEU A 205 7.54 0.68 -22.85
N ILE A 206 7.17 0.07 -21.72
CA ILE A 206 6.51 0.77 -20.61
C ILE A 206 7.40 1.88 -20.05
N ALA A 207 8.68 1.61 -19.81
CA ALA A 207 9.65 2.62 -19.38
C ALA A 207 9.75 3.76 -20.41
N GLY A 208 9.76 3.44 -21.70
CA GLY A 208 9.77 4.40 -22.80
C GLY A 208 8.52 5.28 -22.88
N MET A 209 7.38 4.82 -22.39
CA MET A 209 6.13 5.60 -22.32
C MET A 209 6.11 6.59 -21.15
N THR A 210 6.92 6.38 -20.11
CA THR A 210 7.02 7.36 -19.01
C THR A 210 7.87 8.56 -19.43
N PRO A 211 7.49 9.79 -19.11
CA PRO A 211 8.34 10.97 -19.29
C PRO A 211 9.75 10.82 -18.68
N LEU A 212 9.88 10.16 -17.52
CA LEU A 212 11.17 9.92 -16.87
C LEU A 212 11.95 8.75 -17.44
N ARG A 213 11.44 8.05 -18.47
CA ARG A 213 12.10 7.00 -19.22
C ARG A 213 12.64 5.83 -18.39
N ARG A 214 12.00 5.55 -17.26
CA ARG A 214 12.32 4.42 -16.39
C ARG A 214 11.12 3.98 -15.56
N LEU A 215 11.15 2.75 -15.09
CA LEU A 215 10.28 2.30 -14.01
C LEU A 215 10.77 2.86 -12.67
N GLY A 216 9.84 3.08 -11.74
CA GLY A 216 10.18 3.51 -10.40
C GLY A 216 10.82 2.37 -9.57
N ASP A 217 11.65 2.73 -8.61
CA ASP A 217 12.13 1.83 -7.57
C ASP A 217 11.11 1.75 -6.42
N CYS A 218 10.87 0.53 -5.91
CA CYS A 218 9.86 0.33 -4.89
C CYS A 218 10.13 1.08 -3.58
N GLU A 219 11.41 1.21 -3.20
CA GLU A 219 11.82 1.89 -1.96
C GLU A 219 12.11 3.36 -2.21
N ASN A 220 12.98 3.66 -3.20
CA ASN A 220 13.53 5.00 -3.37
C ASN A 220 12.60 5.96 -4.10
N ASP A 221 11.67 5.48 -4.92
CA ASP A 221 10.66 6.32 -5.58
C ASP A 221 9.32 6.22 -4.86
N ILE A 222 8.75 5.00 -4.74
CA ILE A 222 7.43 4.81 -4.14
C ILE A 222 7.49 4.98 -2.62
N GLY A 223 8.47 4.34 -1.96
CA GLY A 223 8.63 4.42 -0.52
C GLY A 223 8.80 5.86 -0.03
N ARG A 224 9.63 6.68 -0.70
CA ARG A 224 9.82 8.09 -0.34
C ARG A 224 8.57 8.94 -0.51
N ALA A 225 7.75 8.69 -1.51
CA ALA A 225 6.46 9.36 -1.66
C ALA A 225 5.52 9.01 -0.49
N VAL A 226 5.54 7.74 -0.03
CA VAL A 226 4.78 7.32 1.15
C VAL A 226 5.35 7.92 2.43
N VAL A 227 6.66 8.02 2.59
CA VAL A 227 7.29 8.75 3.72
C VAL A 227 6.80 10.19 3.80
N PHE A 228 6.76 10.90 2.67
CA PHE A 228 6.20 12.26 2.62
C PHE A 228 4.74 12.29 3.10
N LEU A 229 3.87 11.41 2.57
CA LEU A 229 2.46 11.34 2.96
C LEU A 229 2.25 10.88 4.42
N ALA A 230 3.20 10.15 4.99
CA ALA A 230 3.18 9.66 6.36
C ALA A 230 3.77 10.65 7.38
N SER A 231 4.47 11.69 6.92
CA SER A 231 5.13 12.69 7.77
C SER A 231 4.27 13.94 8.00
N SER A 232 4.73 14.83 8.87
CA SER A 232 4.14 16.16 9.09
C SER A 232 4.22 17.08 7.86
N ASP A 233 5.11 16.81 6.91
CA ASP A 233 5.22 17.59 5.67
C ASP A 233 3.93 17.57 4.84
N SER A 234 3.02 16.61 5.10
CA SER A 234 1.73 16.44 4.42
C SER A 234 0.51 16.69 5.31
N ASP A 235 0.64 17.41 6.42
CA ASP A 235 -0.48 17.60 7.37
C ASP A 235 -1.71 18.27 6.76
N TYR A 236 -1.54 19.07 5.72
CA TYR A 236 -2.64 19.73 5.01
C TYR A 236 -3.05 19.03 3.69
N ILE A 237 -2.65 17.75 3.53
CA ILE A 237 -2.95 16.94 2.34
C ILE A 237 -3.80 15.74 2.76
N THR A 238 -5.06 15.69 2.32
CA THR A 238 -5.98 14.57 2.53
C THR A 238 -6.94 14.40 1.37
N GLY A 239 -7.43 13.17 1.13
CA GLY A 239 -8.35 12.82 0.06
C GLY A 239 -7.73 12.81 -1.34
N GLN A 240 -6.40 12.96 -1.45
CA GLN A 240 -5.72 13.09 -2.74
C GLN A 240 -5.36 11.72 -3.33
N THR A 241 -5.32 11.68 -4.65
CA THR A 241 -4.69 10.59 -5.42
C THR A 241 -3.39 11.11 -5.99
N LEU A 242 -2.27 10.58 -5.52
CA LEU A 242 -0.92 10.95 -5.97
C LEU A 242 -0.42 9.91 -6.98
N MET A 243 -0.19 10.34 -8.21
CA MET A 243 0.48 9.52 -9.22
C MET A 243 1.99 9.49 -8.92
N VAL A 244 2.56 8.30 -8.75
CA VAL A 244 4.00 8.07 -8.54
C VAL A 244 4.46 7.07 -9.60
N ASP A 245 4.44 7.52 -10.86
CA ASP A 245 4.52 6.69 -12.05
C ASP A 245 5.46 7.26 -13.14
N GLY A 246 6.31 8.20 -12.78
CA GLY A 246 7.23 8.84 -13.72
C GLY A 246 6.53 9.73 -14.74
N GLY A 247 5.29 10.14 -14.47
CA GLY A 247 4.47 11.01 -15.34
C GLY A 247 3.69 10.26 -16.42
N GLN A 248 3.56 8.93 -16.30
CA GLN A 248 2.85 8.11 -17.29
C GLN A 248 1.37 8.49 -17.38
N THR A 249 0.71 8.69 -16.24
CA THR A 249 -0.73 8.99 -16.17
C THR A 249 -0.95 10.36 -15.54
N MET A 250 -1.77 11.18 -16.17
CA MET A 250 -2.15 12.49 -15.64
C MET A 250 -3.63 12.48 -15.22
N LEU A 251 -3.89 12.79 -13.95
CA LEU A 251 -5.25 13.04 -13.49
C LEU A 251 -5.79 14.35 -14.11
N ARG A 252 -6.94 14.25 -14.75
CA ARG A 252 -7.66 15.39 -15.32
C ARG A 252 -8.92 15.67 -14.52
#